data_d52967c7746696de86c9ace532745795
#
_entry.id   d52967c7746696de86c9ace532745795
#
_cell.length_a   1.000
_cell.length_b   1.000
_cell.length_c   1.000
_cell.angle_alpha   90.00
_cell.angle_beta   90.00
_cell.angle_gamma   90.00
#
_symmetry.space_group_name_H-M   'P 1'
#
loop_
_entity.id
_entity.type
_entity.pdbx_description
1 polymer ?
#
loop_
_entity_poly.entity_id
_entity_poly.type
_entity_poly.pdbx_seq_one_letter_code
_entity_poly.pdbx_strand_id
1 'polypeptide(L)'
;MKKIFLFLVSALIFCFMTGCGDKEQKTSSEDIFLKVSGLYKNFRLAYERRDKQKAEMYLVELLKHQIEFENHDDPRVKLLYYLANQRMGILQYMSEKYSQSIPYFEKALQYNLDDVDDADYEQDDILNEKLIAQIGLASAYDKLGDSEKRDSYLNLAEKRIKLLESREERYSEYILEHFFFYYTVKSQILQSAGKHQDALNALLKLKELFKYETTNVDSLYPFVIQSFGKYYYRCHEYKEALKFFKEVFDMLVNNHEFPTTSYIYTIKILLLDKAYSEALFLSEKALKTAKQKSGFFPNKRSEALLFLGIGKIYDAMNEKEKADHYKTLAGNLYSPQALEERWSVRE
;
A
#
# COMPACT_ATOMS: atom_id res chain seq x y z
N MET A 1 -5.00 13.13 2.73
CA MET A 1 -5.14 12.46 1.41
C MET A 1 -6.39 12.84 0.57
N LYS A 2 -7.44 13.47 1.11
CA LYS A 2 -8.69 13.74 0.35
C LYS A 2 -8.72 15.02 -0.49
N LYS A 3 -7.85 15.99 -0.31
CA LYS A 3 -7.97 17.32 -0.97
C LYS A 3 -7.03 17.57 -2.16
N ILE A 4 -5.86 16.98 -2.21
CA ILE A 4 -4.88 17.23 -3.27
C ILE A 4 -5.19 16.41 -4.53
N PHE A 5 -5.69 15.20 -4.36
CA PHE A 5 -6.03 14.31 -5.47
C PHE A 5 -7.34 14.66 -6.22
N LEU A 6 -8.18 15.52 -5.67
CA LEU A 6 -9.41 15.99 -6.34
C LEU A 6 -9.14 17.12 -7.35
N PHE A 7 -8.04 17.83 -7.24
CA PHE A 7 -7.73 18.97 -8.12
C PHE A 7 -7.25 18.53 -9.51
N LEU A 8 -6.55 17.40 -9.62
CA LEU A 8 -5.96 16.91 -10.88
C LEU A 8 -6.96 16.40 -11.93
N VAL A 9 -8.19 16.11 -11.55
CA VAL A 9 -9.21 15.58 -12.50
C VAL A 9 -10.22 16.63 -12.91
N SER A 10 -10.41 17.71 -12.16
CA SER A 10 -11.41 18.74 -12.49
C SER A 10 -10.94 19.77 -13.52
N ALA A 11 -9.64 19.99 -13.68
CA ALA A 11 -9.10 20.93 -14.67
C ALA A 11 -9.17 20.39 -16.12
N LEU A 12 -9.12 19.07 -16.30
CA LEU A 12 -9.15 18.40 -17.61
C LEU A 12 -10.54 18.33 -18.28
N ILE A 13 -11.62 18.71 -17.61
CA ILE A 13 -13.00 18.55 -18.13
C ILE A 13 -13.53 19.82 -18.81
N PHE A 14 -12.85 20.97 -18.73
CA PHE A 14 -13.51 22.25 -19.08
C PHE A 14 -13.15 22.88 -20.43
N CYS A 15 -12.30 22.30 -21.24
CA CYS A 15 -11.97 22.87 -22.55
C CYS A 15 -12.29 21.92 -23.70
N PHE A 16 -13.55 21.73 -24.11
CA PHE A 16 -13.86 21.36 -25.50
C PHE A 16 -15.35 21.17 -25.71
N MET A 17 -15.98 22.19 -26.24
CA MET A 17 -17.18 22.12 -27.05
C MET A 17 -16.99 23.10 -28.22
N THR A 18 -16.63 22.62 -29.41
CA THR A 18 -17.14 23.08 -30.71
C THR A 18 -16.35 22.50 -31.88
N GLY A 19 -17.02 21.93 -32.87
CA GLY A 19 -16.50 21.73 -34.23
C GLY A 19 -16.93 20.43 -34.94
N CYS A 20 -18.02 20.44 -35.71
CA CYS A 20 -18.46 19.35 -36.61
C CYS A 20 -17.65 19.24 -37.90
N GLY A 21 -17.42 18.02 -38.39
CA GLY A 21 -16.97 17.73 -39.75
C GLY A 21 -16.82 16.23 -40.00
N ASP A 22 -17.72 15.62 -40.74
CA ASP A 22 -17.74 14.21 -41.17
C ASP A 22 -16.51 13.82 -42.00
N LYS A 23 -15.73 12.87 -41.53
CA LYS A 23 -14.83 11.98 -42.30
C LYS A 23 -14.64 10.72 -41.47
N GLU A 24 -14.41 9.56 -42.16
CA GLU A 24 -14.09 8.26 -41.58
C GLU A 24 -13.47 8.40 -40.18
N GLN A 25 -14.20 7.97 -39.14
CA GLN A 25 -13.84 8.18 -37.76
C GLN A 25 -12.54 7.42 -37.41
N LYS A 26 -11.41 7.99 -37.81
CA LYS A 26 -10.20 7.78 -37.00
C LYS A 26 -10.54 8.34 -35.62
N THR A 27 -10.72 7.45 -34.65
CA THR A 27 -10.89 7.83 -33.25
C THR A 27 -9.84 8.88 -32.91
N SER A 28 -10.25 10.08 -32.56
CA SER A 28 -9.29 11.16 -32.34
C SER A 28 -8.44 10.83 -31.08
N SER A 29 -7.25 11.40 -31.01
CA SER A 29 -6.39 11.29 -29.83
C SER A 29 -7.14 11.65 -28.55
N GLU A 30 -8.00 12.67 -28.63
CA GLU A 30 -8.82 13.14 -27.51
C GLU A 30 -9.89 12.12 -27.12
N ASP A 31 -10.56 11.45 -28.08
CA ASP A 31 -11.55 10.42 -27.78
C ASP A 31 -10.91 9.22 -27.06
N ILE A 32 -9.71 8.83 -27.48
CA ILE A 32 -8.94 7.77 -26.84
C ILE A 32 -8.57 8.18 -25.43
N PHE A 33 -8.04 9.38 -25.24
CA PHE A 33 -7.69 9.90 -23.94
C PHE A 33 -8.90 9.96 -22.98
N LEU A 34 -10.04 10.47 -23.43
CA LEU A 34 -11.27 10.54 -22.65
C LEU A 34 -11.76 9.14 -22.21
N LYS A 35 -11.68 8.16 -23.12
CA LYS A 35 -12.07 6.78 -22.82
C LYS A 35 -11.14 6.14 -21.79
N VAL A 36 -9.82 6.24 -22.00
CA VAL A 36 -8.80 5.65 -21.15
C VAL A 36 -8.80 6.32 -19.76
N SER A 37 -8.88 7.64 -19.70
CA SER A 37 -8.98 8.40 -18.45
C SER A 37 -10.24 8.07 -17.65
N GLY A 38 -11.38 7.87 -18.34
CA GLY A 38 -12.62 7.41 -17.73
C GLY A 38 -12.50 6.04 -17.08
N LEU A 39 -11.85 5.09 -17.74
CA LEU A 39 -11.58 3.76 -17.17
C LEU A 39 -10.64 3.84 -15.97
N TYR A 40 -9.57 4.63 -16.06
CA TYR A 40 -8.65 4.83 -14.96
C TYR A 40 -9.30 5.49 -13.73
N LYS A 41 -10.18 6.47 -13.95
CA LYS A 41 -11.00 7.08 -12.90
C LYS A 41 -11.91 6.06 -12.22
N ASN A 42 -12.58 5.19 -12.99
CA ASN A 42 -13.45 4.15 -12.44
C ASN A 42 -12.63 3.11 -11.64
N PHE A 43 -11.45 2.74 -12.12
CA PHE A 43 -10.50 1.93 -11.36
C PHE A 43 -10.20 2.56 -10.00
N ARG A 44 -9.83 3.84 -9.97
CA ARG A 44 -9.50 4.55 -8.74
C ARG A 44 -10.66 4.53 -7.74
N LEU A 45 -11.86 4.85 -8.20
CA LEU A 45 -13.07 4.82 -7.36
C LEU A 45 -13.35 3.43 -6.79
N ALA A 46 -13.15 2.37 -7.59
CA ALA A 46 -13.29 1.00 -7.12
C ALA A 46 -12.21 0.64 -6.09
N TYR A 47 -10.96 1.05 -6.34
CA TYR A 47 -9.83 0.82 -5.46
C TYR A 47 -9.99 1.53 -4.11
N GLU A 48 -10.42 2.79 -4.11
CA GLU A 48 -10.73 3.56 -2.89
C GLU A 48 -11.87 2.92 -2.08
N ARG A 49 -12.88 2.35 -2.76
CA ARG A 49 -13.97 1.59 -2.13
C ARG A 49 -13.57 0.19 -1.70
N ARG A 50 -12.32 -0.21 -1.96
CA ARG A 50 -11.78 -1.55 -1.69
C ARG A 50 -12.51 -2.68 -2.43
N ASP A 51 -13.16 -2.36 -3.54
CA ASP A 51 -13.78 -3.32 -4.45
C ASP A 51 -12.70 -3.84 -5.42
N LYS A 52 -11.90 -4.80 -4.92
CA LYS A 52 -10.76 -5.36 -5.66
C LYS A 52 -11.18 -5.95 -7.01
N GLN A 53 -12.35 -6.61 -7.06
CA GLN A 53 -12.83 -7.26 -8.27
C GLN A 53 -13.16 -6.23 -9.37
N LYS A 54 -13.85 -5.14 -9.01
CA LYS A 54 -14.12 -4.06 -9.95
C LYS A 54 -12.86 -3.29 -10.33
N ALA A 55 -11.96 -3.06 -9.38
CA ALA A 55 -10.69 -2.42 -9.69
C ALA A 55 -9.89 -3.22 -10.73
N GLU A 56 -9.77 -4.54 -10.54
CA GLU A 56 -9.12 -5.42 -11.50
C GLU A 56 -9.82 -5.42 -12.86
N MET A 57 -11.15 -5.47 -12.88
CA MET A 57 -11.96 -5.42 -14.11
C MET A 57 -11.69 -4.16 -14.92
N TYR A 58 -11.66 -2.98 -14.31
CA TYR A 58 -11.40 -1.72 -15.01
C TYR A 58 -9.96 -1.64 -15.53
N LEU A 59 -8.98 -2.17 -14.81
CA LEU A 59 -7.60 -2.23 -15.30
C LEU A 59 -7.46 -3.20 -16.48
N VAL A 60 -8.12 -4.36 -16.43
CA VAL A 60 -8.13 -5.31 -17.55
C VAL A 60 -8.72 -4.66 -18.80
N GLU A 61 -9.83 -3.93 -18.66
CA GLU A 61 -10.46 -3.25 -19.78
C GLU A 61 -9.55 -2.14 -20.34
N LEU A 62 -8.90 -1.38 -19.47
CA LEU A 62 -7.95 -0.34 -19.89
C LEU A 62 -6.74 -0.96 -20.62
N LEU A 63 -6.21 -2.09 -20.13
CA LEU A 63 -5.09 -2.78 -20.77
C LEU A 63 -5.45 -3.46 -22.10
N LYS A 64 -6.73 -3.82 -22.33
CA LYS A 64 -7.18 -4.24 -23.67
C LYS A 64 -7.09 -3.09 -24.68
N HIS A 65 -7.50 -1.88 -24.28
CA HIS A 65 -7.35 -0.70 -25.14
C HIS A 65 -5.89 -0.35 -25.41
N GLN A 66 -4.98 -0.63 -24.49
CA GLN A 66 -3.54 -0.49 -24.74
C GLN A 66 -3.10 -1.29 -25.98
N ILE A 67 -3.59 -2.51 -26.15
CA ILE A 67 -3.26 -3.35 -27.32
C ILE A 67 -3.82 -2.76 -28.61
N GLU A 68 -5.03 -2.20 -28.56
CA GLU A 68 -5.69 -1.57 -29.70
C GLU A 68 -4.96 -0.29 -30.15
N PHE A 69 -4.33 0.44 -29.22
CA PHE A 69 -3.71 1.74 -29.44
C PHE A 69 -2.22 1.77 -29.06
N GLU A 70 -1.51 0.64 -29.21
CA GLU A 70 -0.11 0.49 -28.78
C GLU A 70 0.84 1.54 -29.42
N ASN A 71 0.51 2.02 -30.62
CA ASN A 71 1.29 3.02 -31.36
C ASN A 71 0.77 4.46 -31.18
N HIS A 72 -0.06 4.69 -30.18
CA HIS A 72 -0.59 6.03 -29.95
C HIS A 72 0.46 6.93 -29.32
N ASP A 73 0.72 8.10 -29.93
CA ASP A 73 1.81 8.99 -29.51
C ASP A 73 1.43 10.01 -28.42
N ASP A 74 0.16 10.10 -28.02
CA ASP A 74 -0.27 11.03 -26.97
C ASP A 74 0.41 10.69 -25.62
N PRO A 75 1.24 11.60 -25.07
CA PRO A 75 1.97 11.35 -23.83
C PRO A 75 1.03 11.07 -22.65
N ARG A 76 -0.14 11.71 -22.59
CA ARG A 76 -1.15 11.52 -21.53
C ARG A 76 -1.70 10.09 -21.56
N VAL A 77 -1.93 9.53 -22.75
CA VAL A 77 -2.38 8.14 -22.94
C VAL A 77 -1.27 7.17 -22.51
N LYS A 78 -0.03 7.43 -22.91
CA LYS A 78 1.15 6.63 -22.48
C LYS A 78 1.29 6.61 -20.97
N LEU A 79 1.11 7.74 -20.29
CA LEU A 79 1.11 7.83 -18.83
C LEU A 79 0.02 6.96 -18.19
N LEU A 80 -1.21 7.02 -18.71
CA LEU A 80 -2.31 6.20 -18.20
C LEU A 80 -2.07 4.70 -18.37
N TYR A 81 -1.47 4.27 -19.48
CA TYR A 81 -1.07 2.88 -19.68
C TYR A 81 0.07 2.47 -18.77
N TYR A 82 1.05 3.36 -18.56
CA TYR A 82 2.09 3.16 -17.56
C TYR A 82 1.46 2.88 -16.17
N LEU A 83 0.60 3.79 -15.71
CA LEU A 83 -0.06 3.69 -14.42
C LEU A 83 -0.92 2.42 -14.32
N ALA A 84 -1.64 2.06 -15.38
CA ALA A 84 -2.47 0.85 -15.39
C ALA A 84 -1.64 -0.43 -15.25
N ASN A 85 -0.53 -0.54 -15.99
CA ASN A 85 0.38 -1.66 -15.87
C ASN A 85 0.98 -1.72 -14.46
N GLN A 86 1.47 -0.60 -13.93
CA GLN A 86 2.01 -0.54 -12.56
C GLN A 86 0.97 -1.01 -11.53
N ARG A 87 -0.27 -0.49 -11.61
CA ARG A 87 -1.36 -0.87 -10.66
C ARG A 87 -1.77 -2.33 -10.81
N MET A 88 -1.79 -2.86 -12.03
CA MET A 88 -2.04 -4.29 -12.24
C MET A 88 -0.91 -5.14 -11.64
N GLY A 89 0.35 -4.76 -11.84
CA GLY A 89 1.49 -5.40 -11.20
C GLY A 89 1.36 -5.45 -9.67
N ILE A 90 0.98 -4.33 -9.06
CA ILE A 90 0.73 -4.25 -7.60
C ILE A 90 -0.42 -5.18 -7.19
N LEU A 91 -1.55 -5.22 -7.92
CA LEU A 91 -2.69 -6.09 -7.59
C LEU A 91 -2.32 -7.57 -7.68
N GLN A 92 -1.57 -7.98 -8.72
CA GLN A 92 -1.09 -9.36 -8.84
C GLN A 92 -0.10 -9.71 -7.71
N TYR A 93 0.84 -8.81 -7.41
CA TYR A 93 1.77 -8.99 -6.29
C TYR A 93 1.04 -9.16 -4.95
N MET A 94 0.10 -8.26 -4.62
CA MET A 94 -0.72 -8.34 -3.39
C MET A 94 -1.63 -9.58 -3.35
N SER A 95 -1.82 -10.25 -4.47
CA SER A 95 -2.56 -11.52 -4.60
C SER A 95 -1.62 -12.73 -4.56
N GLU A 96 -0.33 -12.52 -4.21
CA GLU A 96 0.73 -13.52 -4.15
C GLU A 96 1.04 -14.18 -5.52
N LYS A 97 0.56 -13.58 -6.61
CA LYS A 97 0.81 -14.00 -7.98
C LYS A 97 2.09 -13.33 -8.51
N TYR A 98 3.21 -13.57 -7.84
CA TYR A 98 4.47 -12.86 -8.07
C TYR A 98 4.97 -12.95 -9.50
N SER A 99 4.96 -14.15 -10.11
CA SER A 99 5.35 -14.35 -11.51
C SER A 99 4.44 -13.61 -12.49
N GLN A 100 3.16 -13.45 -12.16
CA GLN A 100 2.19 -12.72 -12.98
C GLN A 100 2.32 -11.21 -12.83
N SER A 101 2.88 -10.71 -11.74
CA SER A 101 3.09 -9.26 -11.52
C SER A 101 4.24 -8.70 -12.37
N ILE A 102 5.27 -9.52 -12.65
CA ILE A 102 6.49 -9.13 -13.36
C ILE A 102 6.21 -8.51 -14.73
N PRO A 103 5.51 -9.17 -15.67
CA PRO A 103 5.30 -8.61 -17.02
C PRO A 103 4.59 -7.26 -17.01
N TYR A 104 3.74 -7.00 -16.02
CA TYR A 104 3.08 -5.71 -15.89
C TYR A 104 4.04 -4.61 -15.44
N PHE A 105 4.89 -4.87 -14.45
CA PHE A 105 5.91 -3.90 -14.04
C PHE A 105 6.95 -3.66 -15.14
N GLU A 106 7.38 -4.71 -15.86
CA GLU A 106 8.30 -4.59 -16.98
C GLU A 106 7.68 -3.77 -18.12
N LYS A 107 6.40 -4.02 -18.45
CA LYS A 107 5.68 -3.24 -19.48
C LYS A 107 5.56 -1.78 -19.05
N ALA A 108 5.29 -1.49 -17.77
CA ALA A 108 5.28 -0.13 -17.27
C ALA A 108 6.63 0.57 -17.52
N LEU A 109 7.76 -0.07 -17.24
CA LEU A 109 9.09 0.51 -17.43
C LEU A 109 9.50 0.72 -18.89
N GLN A 110 8.80 0.11 -19.88
CA GLN A 110 9.04 0.32 -21.30
C GLN A 110 8.56 1.68 -21.80
N TYR A 111 7.59 2.31 -21.09
CA TYR A 111 7.11 3.62 -21.49
C TYR A 111 8.17 4.70 -21.25
N ASN A 112 8.51 5.43 -22.32
CA ASN A 112 9.24 6.68 -22.16
C ASN A 112 8.25 7.77 -21.76
N LEU A 113 8.45 8.32 -20.58
CA LEU A 113 7.62 9.40 -20.01
C LEU A 113 8.35 10.74 -20.03
N ASP A 114 9.54 10.80 -20.64
CA ASP A 114 10.37 12.02 -20.67
C ASP A 114 9.73 13.12 -21.55
N ASP A 115 8.82 12.72 -22.45
CA ASP A 115 8.08 13.63 -23.35
C ASP A 115 6.70 14.05 -22.78
N VAL A 116 6.38 13.67 -21.55
CA VAL A 116 5.14 14.11 -20.88
C VAL A 116 5.37 15.53 -20.39
N ASP A 117 5.13 16.50 -21.27
CA ASP A 117 5.09 17.92 -20.93
C ASP A 117 3.63 18.25 -20.54
N ASP A 118 3.24 17.77 -19.37
CA ASP A 118 1.94 18.07 -18.78
C ASP A 118 2.18 19.05 -17.63
N ALA A 119 1.58 20.23 -17.73
CA ALA A 119 1.69 21.26 -16.70
C ALA A 119 1.21 20.78 -15.29
N ASP A 120 0.54 19.64 -15.25
CA ASP A 120 0.05 18.98 -14.04
C ASP A 120 1.02 17.90 -13.52
N TYR A 121 2.08 17.56 -14.25
CA TYR A 121 3.09 16.58 -13.85
C TYR A 121 4.48 17.21 -13.88
N GLU A 122 5.04 17.47 -12.72
CA GLU A 122 6.45 17.84 -12.62
C GLU A 122 7.33 16.64 -13.05
N GLN A 123 8.46 16.91 -13.69
CA GLN A 123 9.39 15.86 -14.15
C GLN A 123 9.79 14.88 -13.01
N ASP A 124 9.71 15.34 -11.78
CA ASP A 124 9.98 14.57 -10.58
C ASP A 124 8.87 13.53 -10.29
N ASP A 125 7.62 13.81 -10.62
CA ASP A 125 6.51 12.85 -10.46
C ASP A 125 6.68 11.65 -11.38
N ILE A 126 7.14 11.87 -12.60
CA ILE A 126 7.40 10.82 -13.59
C ILE A 126 8.58 9.92 -13.16
N LEU A 127 9.63 10.53 -12.61
CA LEU A 127 10.77 9.78 -12.06
C LEU A 127 10.37 8.91 -10.87
N ASN A 128 9.47 9.43 -10.05
CA ASN A 128 8.95 8.74 -8.87
C ASN A 128 8.08 7.54 -9.26
N GLU A 129 7.25 7.67 -10.29
CA GLU A 129 6.41 6.56 -10.75
C GLU A 129 7.26 5.35 -11.22
N LYS A 130 8.34 5.57 -11.99
CA LYS A 130 9.27 4.49 -12.39
C LYS A 130 9.91 3.77 -11.19
N LEU A 131 10.11 4.48 -10.09
CA LEU A 131 10.63 3.92 -8.84
C LEU A 131 9.71 2.82 -8.27
N ILE A 132 8.40 3.05 -8.26
CA ILE A 132 7.43 2.06 -7.74
C ILE A 132 7.46 0.75 -8.54
N ALA A 133 7.56 0.83 -9.88
CA ALA A 133 7.66 -0.35 -10.72
C ALA A 133 8.97 -1.12 -10.46
N GLN A 134 10.09 -0.41 -10.28
CA GLN A 134 11.39 -1.01 -9.95
C GLN A 134 11.37 -1.71 -8.58
N ILE A 135 10.77 -1.08 -7.57
CA ILE A 135 10.57 -1.68 -6.24
C ILE A 135 9.67 -2.91 -6.33
N GLY A 136 8.59 -2.84 -7.13
CA GLY A 136 7.69 -3.96 -7.38
C GLY A 136 8.40 -5.16 -7.98
N LEU A 137 9.27 -4.93 -9.00
CA LEU A 137 10.10 -5.98 -9.60
C LEU A 137 11.10 -6.57 -8.60
N ALA A 138 11.82 -5.73 -7.86
CA ALA A 138 12.75 -6.20 -6.84
C ALA A 138 12.02 -7.10 -5.81
N SER A 139 10.85 -6.70 -5.37
CA SER A 139 10.02 -7.47 -4.43
C SER A 139 9.53 -8.79 -5.04
N ALA A 140 9.07 -8.78 -6.30
CA ALA A 140 8.57 -9.98 -6.97
C ALA A 140 9.69 -11.00 -7.19
N TYR A 141 10.87 -10.56 -7.63
CA TYR A 141 12.03 -11.43 -7.81
C TYR A 141 12.59 -11.95 -6.47
N ASP A 142 12.51 -11.17 -5.38
CA ASP A 142 12.84 -11.67 -4.03
C ASP A 142 11.94 -12.84 -3.63
N LYS A 143 10.62 -12.72 -3.84
CA LYS A 143 9.66 -13.80 -3.54
C LYS A 143 9.84 -15.03 -4.43
N LEU A 144 10.40 -14.88 -5.61
CA LEU A 144 10.70 -15.98 -6.54
C LEU A 144 12.10 -16.57 -6.36
N GLY A 145 12.95 -15.98 -5.49
CA GLY A 145 14.31 -16.44 -5.23
C GLY A 145 15.33 -16.04 -6.30
N ASP A 146 14.98 -15.16 -7.25
CA ASP A 146 15.91 -14.64 -8.27
C ASP A 146 16.69 -13.44 -7.71
N SER A 147 17.78 -13.75 -7.02
CA SER A 147 18.59 -12.72 -6.34
C SER A 147 19.31 -11.78 -7.30
N GLU A 148 19.66 -12.24 -8.50
CA GLU A 148 20.36 -11.40 -9.48
C GLU A 148 19.46 -10.28 -10.01
N LYS A 149 18.25 -10.64 -10.46
CA LYS A 149 17.28 -9.66 -10.94
C LYS A 149 16.77 -8.76 -9.82
N ARG A 150 16.50 -9.33 -8.64
CA ARG A 150 16.15 -8.56 -7.45
C ARG A 150 17.17 -7.45 -7.20
N ASP A 151 18.45 -7.80 -7.11
CA ASP A 151 19.52 -6.85 -6.80
C ASP A 151 19.71 -5.82 -7.92
N SER A 152 19.54 -6.21 -9.18
CA SER A 152 19.56 -5.30 -10.33
C SER A 152 18.49 -4.22 -10.19
N TYR A 153 17.22 -4.59 -9.97
CA TYR A 153 16.13 -3.64 -9.83
C TYR A 153 16.23 -2.81 -8.55
N LEU A 154 16.69 -3.39 -7.45
CA LEU A 154 16.92 -2.66 -6.22
C LEU A 154 18.00 -1.59 -6.39
N ASN A 155 19.07 -1.88 -7.12
CA ASN A 155 20.13 -0.91 -7.45
C ASN A 155 19.61 0.23 -8.35
N LEU A 156 18.72 -0.07 -9.31
CA LEU A 156 18.07 0.97 -10.13
C LEU A 156 17.20 1.89 -9.27
N ALA A 157 16.42 1.31 -8.36
CA ALA A 157 15.61 2.06 -7.41
C ALA A 157 16.50 2.93 -6.50
N GLU A 158 17.62 2.39 -6.00
CA GLU A 158 18.55 3.13 -5.14
C GLU A 158 19.16 4.36 -5.82
N LYS A 159 19.51 4.26 -7.09
CA LYS A 159 20.03 5.41 -7.85
C LYS A 159 19.00 6.54 -7.90
N ARG A 160 17.72 6.23 -8.08
CA ARG A 160 16.63 7.22 -8.09
C ARG A 160 16.40 7.83 -6.72
N ILE A 161 16.39 7.02 -5.68
CA ILE A 161 16.28 7.51 -4.29
C ILE A 161 17.40 8.49 -3.95
N LYS A 162 18.65 8.17 -4.30
CA LYS A 162 19.80 9.08 -4.08
C LYS A 162 19.64 10.40 -4.82
N LEU A 163 19.08 10.38 -6.03
CA LEU A 163 18.78 11.59 -6.77
C LEU A 163 17.73 12.45 -6.06
N LEU A 164 16.65 11.83 -5.57
CA LEU A 164 15.62 12.53 -4.80
C LEU A 164 16.16 13.10 -3.49
N GLU A 165 16.97 12.33 -2.75
CA GLU A 165 17.59 12.77 -1.50
C GLU A 165 18.53 13.98 -1.70
N SER A 166 19.12 14.15 -2.89
CA SER A 166 20.06 15.25 -3.18
C SER A 166 19.38 16.58 -3.51
N ARG A 167 18.08 16.61 -3.72
CA ARG A 167 17.39 17.76 -4.31
C ARG A 167 16.70 18.70 -3.32
N GLU A 168 16.28 18.21 -2.15
CA GLU A 168 15.42 19.00 -1.25
C GLU A 168 15.88 18.96 0.21
N GLU A 169 15.74 20.11 0.90
CA GLU A 169 15.90 20.20 2.35
C GLU A 169 14.66 19.68 3.10
N ARG A 170 13.49 19.77 2.49
CA ARG A 170 12.21 19.30 3.02
C ARG A 170 11.39 18.63 1.93
N TYR A 171 11.09 17.34 2.12
CA TYR A 171 10.39 16.53 1.12
C TYR A 171 8.87 16.75 1.16
N SER A 172 8.23 16.72 -0.02
CA SER A 172 6.77 16.67 -0.12
C SER A 172 6.24 15.32 0.42
N GLU A 173 4.96 15.29 0.82
CA GLU A 173 4.31 14.05 1.27
C GLU A 173 4.41 12.93 0.21
N TYR A 174 4.33 13.30 -1.06
CA TYR A 174 4.46 12.38 -2.18
C TYR A 174 5.86 11.74 -2.25
N ILE A 175 6.92 12.50 -2.10
CA ILE A 175 8.31 11.99 -2.06
C ILE A 175 8.53 11.10 -0.83
N LEU A 176 7.97 11.48 0.33
CA LEU A 176 8.03 10.67 1.54
C LEU A 176 7.36 9.30 1.38
N GLU A 177 6.25 9.21 0.62
CA GLU A 177 5.64 7.92 0.26
C GLU A 177 6.62 7.01 -0.49
N HIS A 178 7.39 7.55 -1.43
CA HIS A 178 8.36 6.79 -2.21
C HIS A 178 9.53 6.32 -1.35
N PHE A 179 10.03 7.16 -0.45
CA PHE A 179 11.04 6.76 0.53
C PHE A 179 10.52 5.65 1.44
N PHE A 180 9.27 5.78 1.92
CA PHE A 180 8.64 4.75 2.74
C PHE A 180 8.60 3.40 2.02
N PHE A 181 8.09 3.35 0.79
CA PHE A 181 8.04 2.10 0.01
C PHE A 181 9.43 1.53 -0.23
N TYR A 182 10.38 2.35 -0.70
CA TYR A 182 11.72 1.89 -1.00
C TYR A 182 12.43 1.31 0.23
N TYR A 183 12.55 2.08 1.30
CA TYR A 183 13.31 1.66 2.47
C TYR A 183 12.65 0.50 3.21
N THR A 184 11.32 0.44 3.23
CA THR A 184 10.60 -0.70 3.80
C THR A 184 10.87 -1.98 3.02
N VAL A 185 10.77 -1.95 1.69
CA VAL A 185 11.07 -3.11 0.84
C VAL A 185 12.54 -3.48 0.91
N LYS A 186 13.46 -2.51 0.84
CA LYS A 186 14.90 -2.75 0.99
C LYS A 186 15.21 -3.46 2.32
N SER A 187 14.60 -3.00 3.41
CA SER A 187 14.76 -3.64 4.72
C SER A 187 14.27 -5.09 4.70
N GLN A 188 13.11 -5.36 4.09
CA GLN A 188 12.57 -6.72 4.00
C GLN A 188 13.48 -7.65 3.19
N ILE A 189 13.95 -7.20 2.03
CA ILE A 189 14.87 -7.95 1.16
C ILE A 189 16.19 -8.25 1.89
N LEU A 190 16.77 -7.25 2.55
CA LEU A 190 18.02 -7.42 3.30
C LEU A 190 17.84 -8.39 4.48
N GLN A 191 16.70 -8.31 5.16
CA GLN A 191 16.38 -9.22 6.26
C GLN A 191 16.22 -10.67 5.75
N SER A 192 15.52 -10.89 4.65
CA SER A 192 15.38 -12.20 4.01
C SER A 192 16.73 -12.77 3.56
N ALA A 193 17.68 -11.91 3.18
CA ALA A 193 19.06 -12.28 2.84
C ALA A 193 19.98 -12.47 4.07
N GLY A 194 19.45 -12.38 5.30
CA GLY A 194 20.23 -12.51 6.54
C GLY A 194 21.07 -11.28 6.89
N LYS A 195 20.94 -10.17 6.15
CA LYS A 195 21.66 -8.92 6.36
C LYS A 195 20.93 -8.02 7.37
N HIS A 196 20.77 -8.50 8.61
CA HIS A 196 19.92 -7.86 9.60
C HIS A 196 20.34 -6.43 9.93
N GLN A 197 21.66 -6.16 10.09
CA GLN A 197 22.13 -4.81 10.39
C GLN A 197 21.85 -3.83 9.25
N ASP A 198 22.05 -4.22 8.00
CA ASP A 198 21.76 -3.38 6.84
C ASP A 198 20.25 -3.11 6.70
N ALA A 199 19.43 -4.12 7.03
CA ALA A 199 17.97 -3.98 7.06
C ALA A 199 17.53 -2.95 8.11
N LEU A 200 18.13 -2.99 9.30
CA LEU A 200 17.86 -2.01 10.36
C LEU A 200 18.32 -0.62 9.96
N ASN A 201 19.51 -0.50 9.35
CA ASN A 201 20.05 0.77 8.87
C ASN A 201 19.11 1.42 7.82
N ALA A 202 18.51 0.61 6.94
CA ALA A 202 17.51 1.11 5.99
C ALA A 202 16.29 1.73 6.69
N LEU A 203 15.77 1.09 7.75
CA LEU A 203 14.65 1.64 8.54
C LEU A 203 15.07 2.88 9.35
N LEU A 204 16.30 2.92 9.89
CA LEU A 204 16.81 4.10 10.59
C LEU A 204 16.91 5.30 9.65
N LYS A 205 17.40 5.08 8.41
CA LYS A 205 17.42 6.12 7.39
C LYS A 205 16.01 6.61 7.07
N LEU A 206 15.05 5.69 6.90
CA LEU A 206 13.65 6.06 6.69
C LEU A 206 13.10 6.91 7.86
N LYS A 207 13.36 6.51 9.10
CA LYS A 207 12.92 7.27 10.28
C LYS A 207 13.50 8.68 10.30
N GLU A 208 14.76 8.84 9.90
CA GLU A 208 15.41 10.16 9.80
C GLU A 208 14.71 11.07 8.78
N LEU A 209 14.33 10.55 7.61
CA LEU A 209 13.61 11.30 6.58
C LEU A 209 12.24 11.80 7.08
N PHE A 210 11.61 11.05 7.99
CA PHE A 210 10.33 11.39 8.59
C PHE A 210 10.44 12.18 9.92
N LYS A 211 11.60 12.65 10.32
CA LYS A 211 11.81 13.31 11.62
C LYS A 211 10.94 14.57 11.86
N TYR A 212 10.51 15.24 10.79
CA TYR A 212 9.65 16.42 10.86
C TYR A 212 8.15 16.09 10.80
N GLU A 213 7.78 14.82 10.52
CA GLU A 213 6.40 14.36 10.38
C GLU A 213 5.85 13.66 11.65
N THR A 214 6.63 13.63 12.73
CA THR A 214 6.31 12.86 13.95
C THR A 214 5.02 13.30 14.66
N THR A 215 4.56 14.53 14.41
CA THR A 215 3.34 15.09 15.02
C THR A 215 2.12 15.01 14.11
N ASN A 216 2.31 14.69 12.82
CA ASN A 216 1.23 14.56 11.87
C ASN A 216 0.73 13.10 11.84
N VAL A 217 -0.43 12.86 12.42
CA VAL A 217 -1.00 11.51 12.55
C VAL A 217 -1.60 11.01 11.24
N ASP A 218 -2.01 11.92 10.36
CA ASP A 218 -2.44 11.59 8.99
C ASP A 218 -1.24 11.24 8.09
N SER A 219 -0.01 11.37 8.60
CA SER A 219 1.23 11.06 7.90
C SER A 219 1.50 9.55 7.86
N LEU A 220 2.48 9.16 7.08
CA LEU A 220 2.99 7.79 7.02
C LEU A 220 3.83 7.40 8.25
N TYR A 221 4.09 8.31 9.17
CA TYR A 221 4.97 8.07 10.33
C TYR A 221 4.56 6.87 11.19
N PRO A 222 3.27 6.64 11.52
CA PRO A 222 2.87 5.40 12.22
C PRO A 222 3.27 4.12 11.47
N PHE A 223 3.23 4.13 10.15
CA PHE A 223 3.64 2.98 9.33
C PHE A 223 5.17 2.80 9.28
N VAL A 224 5.94 3.90 9.38
CA VAL A 224 7.39 3.83 9.59
C VAL A 224 7.70 3.12 10.91
N ILE A 225 7.08 3.53 12.01
CA ILE A 225 7.23 2.90 13.32
C ILE A 225 6.78 1.43 13.29
N GLN A 226 5.66 1.14 12.62
CA GLN A 226 5.19 -0.25 12.42
C GLN A 226 6.21 -1.12 11.69
N SER A 227 6.98 -0.55 10.75
CA SER A 227 8.02 -1.30 10.01
C SER A 227 9.15 -1.77 10.93
N PHE A 228 9.52 -1.00 11.95
CA PHE A 228 10.45 -1.46 13.02
C PHE A 228 9.84 -2.62 13.80
N GLY A 229 8.58 -2.49 14.21
CA GLY A 229 7.88 -3.59 14.90
C GLY A 229 7.93 -4.89 14.11
N LYS A 230 7.66 -4.84 12.82
CA LYS A 230 7.74 -5.99 11.90
C LYS A 230 9.16 -6.53 11.79
N TYR A 231 10.16 -5.65 11.67
CA TYR A 231 11.56 -6.04 11.62
C TYR A 231 11.95 -6.85 12.85
N TYR A 232 11.71 -6.33 14.06
CA TYR A 232 12.04 -7.01 15.30
C TYR A 232 11.23 -8.30 15.52
N TYR A 233 9.95 -8.31 15.08
CA TYR A 233 9.12 -9.51 15.12
C TYR A 233 9.72 -10.66 14.31
N ARG A 234 10.21 -10.39 13.10
CA ARG A 234 10.88 -11.38 12.25
C ARG A 234 12.23 -11.84 12.79
N CYS A 235 12.92 -10.96 13.54
CA CYS A 235 14.13 -11.33 14.27
C CYS A 235 13.84 -12.13 15.56
N HIS A 236 12.57 -12.44 15.86
CA HIS A 236 12.12 -13.06 17.12
C HIS A 236 12.42 -12.22 18.38
N GLU A 237 12.73 -10.94 18.21
CA GLU A 237 12.94 -9.97 19.28
C GLU A 237 11.59 -9.37 19.71
N TYR A 238 10.71 -10.24 20.27
CA TYR A 238 9.31 -9.92 20.53
C TYR A 238 9.12 -8.76 21.52
N LYS A 239 10.01 -8.59 22.50
CA LYS A 239 9.94 -7.47 23.45
C LYS A 239 10.14 -6.11 22.76
N GLU A 240 11.11 -6.04 21.85
CA GLU A 240 11.35 -4.82 21.07
C GLU A 240 10.21 -4.59 20.08
N ALA A 241 9.78 -5.64 19.36
CA ALA A 241 8.64 -5.56 18.45
C ALA A 241 7.39 -5.02 19.16
N LEU A 242 7.11 -5.50 20.38
CA LEU A 242 5.95 -5.07 21.16
C LEU A 242 5.96 -3.57 21.49
N LYS A 243 7.14 -2.98 21.77
CA LYS A 243 7.27 -1.54 22.03
C LYS A 243 6.77 -0.73 20.83
N PHE A 244 7.25 -1.06 19.63
CA PHE A 244 6.87 -0.36 18.41
C PHE A 244 5.40 -0.57 18.05
N PHE A 245 4.87 -1.78 18.18
CA PHE A 245 3.46 -2.03 17.89
C PHE A 245 2.53 -1.35 18.89
N LYS A 246 2.89 -1.26 20.17
CA LYS A 246 2.13 -0.50 21.17
C LYS A 246 2.17 1.00 20.90
N GLU A 247 3.34 1.54 20.53
CA GLU A 247 3.48 2.95 20.14
C GLU A 247 2.51 3.28 19.01
N VAL A 248 2.50 2.48 17.93
CA VAL A 248 1.55 2.67 16.82
C VAL A 248 0.11 2.48 17.27
N PHE A 249 -0.16 1.48 18.13
CA PHE A 249 -1.50 1.26 18.66
C PHE A 249 -2.01 2.49 19.41
N ASP A 250 -1.21 3.05 20.29
CA ASP A 250 -1.57 4.23 21.07
C ASP A 250 -1.74 5.48 20.20
N MET A 251 -0.83 5.69 19.24
CA MET A 251 -0.92 6.81 18.29
C MET A 251 -2.25 6.78 17.52
N LEU A 252 -2.59 5.66 16.91
CA LEU A 252 -3.78 5.56 16.05
C LEU A 252 -5.08 5.51 16.86
N VAL A 253 -5.12 4.78 17.99
CA VAL A 253 -6.31 4.73 18.84
C VAL A 253 -6.62 6.10 19.46
N ASN A 254 -5.62 6.85 19.88
CA ASN A 254 -5.80 8.22 20.39
C ASN A 254 -6.32 9.18 19.31
N ASN A 255 -6.04 8.90 18.04
CA ASN A 255 -6.58 9.64 16.88
C ASN A 255 -7.85 8.99 16.31
N HIS A 256 -8.41 8.07 17.05
CA HIS A 256 -9.68 7.42 16.72
C HIS A 256 -9.61 6.59 15.43
N GLU A 257 -8.49 5.95 15.16
CA GLU A 257 -8.30 4.99 14.07
C GLU A 257 -7.93 3.61 14.63
N PHE A 258 -8.45 2.54 14.00
CA PHE A 258 -8.12 1.19 14.43
C PHE A 258 -6.84 0.67 13.75
N PRO A 259 -5.76 0.42 14.51
CA PRO A 259 -4.47 -0.01 13.99
C PRO A 259 -4.46 -1.52 13.74
N THR A 260 -5.19 -2.01 12.72
CA THR A 260 -5.42 -3.44 12.49
C THR A 260 -4.15 -4.29 12.56
N THR A 261 -3.09 -3.89 11.85
CA THR A 261 -1.85 -4.66 11.80
C THR A 261 -1.14 -4.67 13.15
N SER A 262 -0.93 -3.50 13.75
CA SER A 262 -0.27 -3.39 15.05
C SER A 262 -1.06 -4.11 16.16
N TYR A 263 -2.39 -4.06 16.12
CA TYR A 263 -3.25 -4.83 17.03
C TYR A 263 -2.98 -6.34 16.91
N ILE A 264 -3.00 -6.90 15.70
CA ILE A 264 -2.77 -8.33 15.48
C ILE A 264 -1.42 -8.77 16.05
N TYR A 265 -0.34 -8.05 15.73
CA TYR A 265 0.99 -8.39 16.23
C TYR A 265 1.12 -8.23 17.73
N THR A 266 0.55 -7.16 18.30
CA THR A 266 0.52 -6.94 19.74
C THR A 266 -0.15 -8.11 20.45
N ILE A 267 -1.34 -8.51 20.00
CA ILE A 267 -2.05 -9.63 20.61
C ILE A 267 -1.29 -10.95 20.46
N LYS A 268 -0.73 -11.23 19.26
CA LYS A 268 0.10 -12.43 19.07
C LYS A 268 1.26 -12.51 20.06
N ILE A 269 2.01 -11.41 20.24
CA ILE A 269 3.15 -11.38 21.18
C ILE A 269 2.66 -11.57 22.62
N LEU A 270 1.60 -10.86 23.03
CA LEU A 270 1.06 -10.98 24.39
C LEU A 270 0.51 -12.38 24.68
N LEU A 271 -0.06 -13.07 23.68
CA LEU A 271 -0.48 -14.47 23.81
C LEU A 271 0.73 -15.41 24.00
N LEU A 272 1.83 -15.20 23.27
CA LEU A 272 3.08 -15.96 23.46
C LEU A 272 3.64 -15.78 24.88
N ASP A 273 3.58 -14.54 25.40
CA ASP A 273 4.04 -14.21 26.76
C ASP A 273 3.02 -14.55 27.84
N LYS A 274 1.84 -15.09 27.49
CA LYS A 274 0.72 -15.36 28.39
C LYS A 274 0.21 -14.13 29.16
N ALA A 275 0.44 -12.94 28.61
CA ALA A 275 0.04 -11.66 29.18
C ALA A 275 -1.44 -11.32 28.83
N TYR A 276 -2.36 -12.22 29.19
CA TYR A 276 -3.78 -12.17 28.79
C TYR A 276 -4.51 -10.92 29.29
N SER A 277 -4.23 -10.52 30.52
CA SER A 277 -4.84 -9.31 31.11
C SER A 277 -4.50 -8.05 30.33
N GLU A 278 -3.25 -7.93 29.88
CA GLU A 278 -2.82 -6.80 29.05
C GLU A 278 -3.44 -6.86 27.65
N ALA A 279 -3.50 -8.04 27.06
CA ALA A 279 -4.16 -8.25 25.76
C ALA A 279 -5.65 -7.85 25.80
N LEU A 280 -6.38 -8.24 26.87
CA LEU A 280 -7.76 -7.82 27.07
C LEU A 280 -7.89 -6.32 27.26
N PHE A 281 -7.05 -5.72 28.10
CA PHE A 281 -7.05 -4.27 28.35
C PHE A 281 -6.91 -3.45 27.06
N LEU A 282 -5.97 -3.83 26.17
CA LEU A 282 -5.78 -3.15 24.89
C LEU A 282 -7.00 -3.35 23.95
N SER A 283 -7.58 -4.54 23.96
CA SER A 283 -8.78 -4.84 23.17
C SER A 283 -9.99 -4.04 23.67
N GLU A 284 -10.17 -3.91 24.99
CA GLU A 284 -11.23 -3.11 25.61
C GLU A 284 -11.04 -1.61 25.33
N LYS A 285 -9.79 -1.11 25.36
CA LYS A 285 -9.47 0.27 24.95
C LYS A 285 -9.94 0.52 23.52
N ALA A 286 -9.65 -0.37 22.58
CA ALA A 286 -10.11 -0.25 21.19
C ALA A 286 -11.64 -0.30 21.08
N LEU A 287 -12.32 -1.22 21.77
CA LEU A 287 -13.79 -1.31 21.79
C LEU A 287 -14.43 -0.04 22.37
N LYS A 288 -13.86 0.51 23.44
CA LYS A 288 -14.37 1.74 24.05
C LYS A 288 -14.25 2.92 23.05
N THR A 289 -13.13 3.06 22.39
CA THR A 289 -12.91 4.11 21.37
C THR A 289 -13.87 3.94 20.19
N ALA A 290 -14.12 2.71 19.74
CA ALA A 290 -15.06 2.41 18.67
C ALA A 290 -16.52 2.83 19.00
N LYS A 291 -16.91 2.70 20.26
CA LYS A 291 -18.26 3.15 20.72
C LYS A 291 -18.39 4.68 20.75
N GLN A 292 -17.27 5.40 20.89
CA GLN A 292 -17.27 6.86 21.01
C GLN A 292 -17.20 7.57 19.65
N LYS A 293 -16.68 6.90 18.64
CA LYS A 293 -16.47 7.53 17.33
C LYS A 293 -16.94 6.62 16.19
N SER A 294 -17.90 7.13 15.42
CA SER A 294 -18.28 6.55 14.14
C SER A 294 -17.09 6.56 13.17
N GLY A 295 -16.87 5.45 12.48
CA GLY A 295 -15.77 5.33 11.51
C GLY A 295 -14.41 4.94 12.10
N PHE A 296 -14.34 4.56 13.38
CA PHE A 296 -13.12 4.06 14.02
C PHE A 296 -12.53 2.85 13.28
N PHE A 297 -13.36 1.94 12.80
CA PHE A 297 -12.91 0.85 11.96
C PHE A 297 -12.91 1.28 10.49
N PRO A 298 -11.80 1.10 9.77
CA PRO A 298 -11.74 1.42 8.34
C PRO A 298 -12.66 0.54 7.49
N ASN A 299 -13.05 -0.63 8.01
CA ASN A 299 -13.99 -1.57 7.36
C ASN A 299 -14.44 -2.67 8.33
N LYS A 300 -15.48 -3.44 7.93
CA LYS A 300 -16.01 -4.57 8.70
C LYS A 300 -14.98 -5.67 8.99
N ARG A 301 -13.99 -5.87 8.11
CA ARG A 301 -12.92 -6.84 8.34
C ARG A 301 -12.04 -6.45 9.52
N SER A 302 -11.72 -5.15 9.66
CA SER A 302 -10.91 -4.66 10.79
C SER A 302 -11.65 -4.81 12.12
N GLU A 303 -12.96 -4.56 12.14
CA GLU A 303 -13.82 -4.82 13.30
C GLU A 303 -13.88 -6.32 13.63
N ALA A 304 -14.06 -7.16 12.62
CA ALA A 304 -14.05 -8.62 12.81
C ALA A 304 -12.71 -9.14 13.35
N LEU A 305 -11.59 -8.56 12.94
CA LEU A 305 -10.25 -8.92 13.45
C LEU A 305 -10.06 -8.52 14.92
N LEU A 306 -10.67 -7.43 15.38
CA LEU A 306 -10.68 -7.11 16.81
C LEU A 306 -11.45 -8.20 17.60
N PHE A 307 -12.66 -8.56 17.17
CA PHE A 307 -13.42 -9.61 17.84
C PHE A 307 -12.74 -10.98 17.79
N LEU A 308 -12.12 -11.35 16.66
CA LEU A 308 -11.33 -12.57 16.56
C LEU A 308 -10.15 -12.56 17.55
N GLY A 309 -9.44 -11.43 17.68
CA GLY A 309 -8.36 -11.27 18.66
C GLY A 309 -8.83 -11.51 20.10
N ILE A 310 -9.96 -10.92 20.49
CA ILE A 310 -10.57 -11.13 21.81
C ILE A 310 -10.94 -12.61 21.99
N GLY A 311 -11.54 -13.23 20.96
CA GLY A 311 -11.87 -14.66 21.01
C GLY A 311 -10.65 -15.54 21.24
N LYS A 312 -9.53 -15.24 20.57
CA LYS A 312 -8.25 -15.97 20.74
C LYS A 312 -7.63 -15.76 22.15
N ILE A 313 -7.81 -14.58 22.73
CA ILE A 313 -7.37 -14.34 24.13
C ILE A 313 -8.18 -15.22 25.09
N TYR A 314 -9.49 -15.26 24.96
CA TYR A 314 -10.35 -16.12 25.82
C TYR A 314 -10.10 -17.62 25.61
N ASP A 315 -9.80 -18.06 24.34
CA ASP A 315 -9.36 -19.43 24.10
C ASP A 315 -8.09 -19.76 24.89
N ALA A 316 -7.08 -18.87 24.86
CA ALA A 316 -5.84 -19.06 25.57
C ALA A 316 -6.02 -19.06 27.12
N MET A 317 -7.09 -18.42 27.60
CA MET A 317 -7.49 -18.45 29.03
C MET A 317 -8.35 -19.65 29.38
N ASN A 318 -8.70 -20.54 28.43
CA ASN A 318 -9.64 -21.64 28.56
C ASN A 318 -11.11 -21.21 28.87
N GLU A 319 -11.48 -19.97 28.54
CA GLU A 319 -12.84 -19.43 28.71
C GLU A 319 -13.66 -19.64 27.42
N LYS A 320 -14.00 -20.88 27.14
CA LYS A 320 -14.55 -21.34 25.86
C LYS A 320 -15.85 -20.62 25.46
N GLU A 321 -16.79 -20.41 26.38
CA GLU A 321 -18.05 -19.74 26.08
C GLU A 321 -17.84 -18.30 25.59
N LYS A 322 -16.93 -17.55 26.23
CA LYS A 322 -16.58 -16.19 25.80
C LYS A 322 -15.82 -16.20 24.46
N ALA A 323 -14.91 -17.16 24.28
CA ALA A 323 -14.17 -17.32 23.04
C ALA A 323 -15.12 -17.55 21.86
N ASP A 324 -16.07 -18.48 21.98
CA ASP A 324 -17.07 -18.81 20.95
C ASP A 324 -18.00 -17.62 20.66
N HIS A 325 -18.40 -16.89 21.71
CA HIS A 325 -19.19 -15.66 21.55
C HIS A 325 -18.47 -14.64 20.64
N TYR A 326 -17.21 -14.30 20.94
CA TYR A 326 -16.47 -13.31 20.15
C TYR A 326 -16.11 -13.81 18.74
N LYS A 327 -15.81 -15.10 18.57
CA LYS A 327 -15.61 -15.69 17.24
C LYS A 327 -16.88 -15.64 16.39
N THR A 328 -18.05 -15.84 17.02
CA THR A 328 -19.35 -15.70 16.34
C THR A 328 -19.58 -14.25 15.90
N LEU A 329 -19.29 -13.26 16.75
CA LEU A 329 -19.37 -11.85 16.38
C LEU A 329 -18.47 -11.53 15.19
N ALA A 330 -17.23 -12.04 15.19
CA ALA A 330 -16.30 -11.89 14.06
C ALA A 330 -16.84 -12.52 12.78
N GLY A 331 -17.36 -13.75 12.85
CA GLY A 331 -17.93 -14.49 11.72
C GLY A 331 -19.17 -13.84 11.12
N ASN A 332 -19.98 -13.14 11.92
CA ASN A 332 -21.13 -12.39 11.44
C ASN A 332 -20.74 -11.13 10.62
N LEU A 333 -19.55 -10.61 10.83
CA LEU A 333 -19.04 -9.43 10.12
C LEU A 333 -18.25 -9.78 8.87
N TYR A 334 -17.51 -10.90 8.90
CA TYR A 334 -16.59 -11.27 7.83
C TYR A 334 -16.32 -12.78 7.79
N SER A 335 -15.93 -13.31 6.62
CA SER A 335 -15.64 -14.73 6.43
C SER A 335 -14.62 -15.26 7.47
N PRO A 336 -14.97 -16.29 8.26
CA PRO A 336 -14.06 -16.87 9.26
C PRO A 336 -12.75 -17.37 8.66
N GLN A 337 -12.80 -18.03 7.50
CA GLN A 337 -11.60 -18.52 6.81
C GLN A 337 -10.65 -17.35 6.45
N ALA A 338 -11.17 -16.27 5.83
CA ALA A 338 -10.37 -15.12 5.46
C ALA A 338 -9.83 -14.33 6.66
N LEU A 339 -10.51 -14.41 7.82
CA LEU A 339 -10.01 -13.83 9.07
C LEU A 339 -8.85 -14.65 9.64
N GLU A 340 -8.98 -16.00 9.65
CA GLU A 340 -7.91 -16.88 10.11
C GLU A 340 -6.69 -16.82 9.19
N GLU A 341 -6.86 -16.78 7.87
CA GLU A 341 -5.79 -16.54 6.93
C GLU A 341 -5.04 -15.24 7.26
N ARG A 342 -5.75 -14.13 7.47
CA ARG A 342 -5.12 -12.84 7.83
C ARG A 342 -4.46 -12.87 9.20
N TRP A 343 -5.02 -13.61 10.15
CA TRP A 343 -4.42 -13.79 11.46
C TRP A 343 -3.16 -14.65 11.40
N SER A 344 -3.17 -15.70 10.59
CA SER A 344 -2.08 -16.66 10.47
C SER A 344 -0.96 -16.24 9.54
N VAL A 345 -1.11 -15.13 8.75
CA VAL A 345 -0.09 -14.69 7.79
C VAL A 345 1.29 -14.71 8.46
N ARG A 346 2.09 -15.69 8.01
CA ARG A 346 3.53 -15.71 8.23
C ARG A 346 4.12 -14.73 7.24
N GLU A 347 4.64 -13.63 7.73
CA GLU A 347 5.38 -12.69 6.88
C GLU A 347 6.72 -13.25 6.45
#